data_357203fc27a77c53e5102eb0802e369c
#
_entry.id   357203fc27a77c53e5102eb0802e369c
#
_cell.length_a   1.000
_cell.length_b   1.000
_cell.length_c   1.000
_cell.angle_alpha   90.00
_cell.angle_beta   90.00
_cell.angle_gamma   90.00
#
_symmetry.space_group_name_H-M   'P 1'
#
loop_
_entity.id
_entity.type
_entity.pdbx_description
1 polymer ?
#
loop_
_entity_poly.entity_id
_entity_poly.type
_entity_poly.pdbx_seq_one_letter_code
_entity_poly.pdbx_strand_id
1 'polypeptide(L)'
;MKNHKILSIFILLIIVISLVLAYSHFIATQIITLHEYKITNENIPENFDGLKIIQISDIHYGRMFDKNKLNRLIKSINEQEPDIVVLTGDLIDKDTNLTTTMANELGEGLKKIQANVAKYAITGNHDYKFDEWQNIIETGNFENLNNTYDTIYKNGYSSILIAGVSTVVDKQNINDKLTSTIDYINSFENGGPVYKILLIHEPDVIDKLNNNKFDLILAGHTHGGQVRLPFLPPIILPTNGQKYPGPYYKIGNADMYVSNGLGVSTIDFRLFDTPSYNIYRLTNK
;
A
#
# COMPACT_ATOMS: atom_id res chain seq x y z
N MET A 1 27.99 2.48 48.29
CA MET A 1 28.47 2.08 46.94
C MET A 1 27.48 1.27 46.10
N LYS A 2 26.80 0.25 46.66
CA LYS A 2 25.83 -0.59 45.87
C LYS A 2 24.65 0.20 45.35
N ASN A 3 24.06 1.09 46.14
CA ASN A 3 22.91 1.89 45.77
C ASN A 3 23.20 2.95 44.67
N HIS A 4 24.40 3.52 44.62
CA HIS A 4 24.78 4.45 43.55
C HIS A 4 24.94 3.74 42.22
N LYS A 5 25.42 2.50 42.17
CA LYS A 5 25.53 1.69 40.96
C LYS A 5 24.13 1.36 40.39
N ILE A 6 23.17 0.97 41.24
CA ILE A 6 21.79 0.70 40.84
C ILE A 6 21.15 1.94 40.29
N LEU A 7 21.29 3.09 40.96
CA LEU A 7 20.75 4.38 40.49
C LEU A 7 21.37 4.77 39.14
N SER A 8 22.67 4.59 38.95
CA SER A 8 23.35 4.90 37.67
C SER A 8 22.83 4.00 36.53
N ILE A 9 22.61 2.70 36.77
CA ILE A 9 22.05 1.78 35.79
C ILE A 9 20.61 2.21 35.42
N PHE A 10 19.80 2.59 36.41
CA PHE A 10 18.43 3.04 36.17
C PHE A 10 18.38 4.33 35.35
N ILE A 11 19.24 5.32 35.67
CA ILE A 11 19.37 6.56 34.90
C ILE A 11 19.82 6.25 33.47
N LEU A 12 20.81 5.38 33.27
CA LEU A 12 21.26 4.97 31.96
C LEU A 12 20.13 4.33 31.16
N LEU A 13 19.34 3.46 31.76
CA LEU A 13 18.19 2.82 31.12
C LEU A 13 17.16 3.85 30.65
N ILE A 14 16.82 4.83 31.49
CA ILE A 14 15.90 5.93 31.12
C ILE A 14 16.45 6.72 29.93
N ILE A 15 17.75 7.05 29.94
CA ILE A 15 18.39 7.77 28.83
C ILE A 15 18.28 6.96 27.55
N VAL A 16 18.61 5.67 27.57
CA VAL A 16 18.51 4.79 26.40
C VAL A 16 17.09 4.71 25.86
N ILE A 17 16.10 4.49 26.72
CA ILE A 17 14.69 4.47 26.34
C ILE A 17 14.28 5.81 25.71
N SER A 18 14.65 6.93 26.31
CA SER A 18 14.34 8.26 25.78
C SER A 18 14.97 8.49 24.40
N LEU A 19 16.21 8.04 24.18
CA LEU A 19 16.86 8.13 22.87
C LEU A 19 16.19 7.26 21.83
N VAL A 20 15.77 6.03 22.18
CA VAL A 20 15.03 5.13 21.29
C VAL A 20 13.68 5.75 20.92
N LEU A 21 12.95 6.30 21.86
CA LEU A 21 11.67 6.99 21.62
C LEU A 21 11.87 8.20 20.70
N ALA A 22 12.88 9.03 20.98
CA ALA A 22 13.20 10.19 20.15
C ALA A 22 13.56 9.76 18.71
N TYR A 23 14.41 8.76 18.56
CA TYR A 23 14.74 8.19 17.24
C TYR A 23 13.49 7.68 16.52
N SER A 24 12.65 6.89 17.20
CA SER A 24 11.44 6.28 16.65
C SER A 24 10.41 7.32 16.19
N HIS A 25 10.33 8.44 16.89
CA HIS A 25 9.39 9.52 16.57
C HIS A 25 9.93 10.48 15.50
N PHE A 26 11.15 11.02 15.70
CA PHE A 26 11.65 12.12 14.87
C PHE A 26 12.44 11.66 13.63
N ILE A 27 13.07 10.49 13.69
CA ILE A 27 13.95 10.01 12.63
C ILE A 27 13.31 8.87 11.84
N ALA A 28 12.94 7.79 12.52
CA ALA A 28 12.45 6.59 11.85
C ALA A 28 11.17 6.84 11.03
N THR A 29 10.26 7.70 11.51
CA THR A 29 9.04 8.09 10.77
C THR A 29 9.34 8.88 9.49
N GLN A 30 10.51 9.51 9.36
CA GLN A 30 10.88 10.33 8.20
C GLN A 30 11.65 9.59 7.12
N ILE A 31 12.13 8.39 7.42
CA ILE A 31 12.81 7.53 6.46
C ILE A 31 11.79 7.00 5.46
N ILE A 32 12.19 6.88 4.19
CA ILE A 32 11.44 6.20 3.14
C ILE A 32 12.38 5.18 2.53
N THR A 33 12.01 3.91 2.60
CA THR A 33 12.75 2.80 2.00
C THR A 33 12.03 2.25 0.79
N LEU A 34 12.78 1.63 -0.09
CA LEU A 34 12.29 0.91 -1.26
C LEU A 34 12.53 -0.57 -1.08
N HIS A 35 11.50 -1.39 -1.30
CA HIS A 35 11.64 -2.82 -1.42
C HIS A 35 11.31 -3.26 -2.85
N GLU A 36 12.17 -4.05 -3.47
CA GLU A 36 11.94 -4.59 -4.81
C GLU A 36 11.70 -6.10 -4.74
N TYR A 37 10.63 -6.54 -5.39
CA TYR A 37 10.23 -7.94 -5.51
C TYR A 37 10.19 -8.35 -6.98
N LYS A 38 10.84 -9.46 -7.31
CA LYS A 38 10.72 -10.09 -8.62
C LYS A 38 9.53 -11.06 -8.60
N ILE A 39 8.53 -10.80 -9.43
CA ILE A 39 7.35 -11.64 -9.57
C ILE A 39 7.51 -12.51 -10.82
N THR A 40 7.73 -13.79 -10.62
CA THR A 40 7.90 -14.74 -11.72
C THR A 40 6.66 -15.62 -11.83
N ASN A 41 5.97 -15.58 -12.99
CA ASN A 41 4.77 -16.37 -13.21
C ASN A 41 4.62 -16.67 -14.72
N GLU A 42 4.27 -17.90 -15.06
CA GLU A 42 4.05 -18.35 -16.45
C GLU A 42 2.85 -17.68 -17.13
N ASN A 43 1.89 -17.16 -16.34
CA ASN A 43 0.74 -16.41 -16.84
C ASN A 43 1.07 -14.95 -17.19
N ILE A 44 2.27 -14.45 -16.88
CA ILE A 44 2.67 -13.11 -17.29
C ILE A 44 3.00 -13.16 -18.80
N PRO A 45 2.28 -12.40 -19.65
CA PRO A 45 2.57 -12.39 -21.07
C PRO A 45 3.98 -11.85 -21.37
N GLU A 46 4.64 -12.36 -22.39
CA GLU A 46 6.01 -11.94 -22.78
C GLU A 46 6.12 -10.42 -22.99
N ASN A 47 5.09 -9.79 -23.55
CA ASN A 47 5.06 -8.34 -23.75
C ASN A 47 5.01 -7.53 -22.44
N PHE A 48 4.77 -8.17 -21.30
CA PHE A 48 4.82 -7.56 -19.96
C PHE A 48 6.08 -7.96 -19.18
N ASP A 49 7.00 -8.72 -19.76
CA ASP A 49 8.27 -9.01 -19.11
C ASP A 49 9.04 -7.71 -18.80
N GLY A 50 9.55 -7.60 -17.58
CA GLY A 50 10.24 -6.42 -17.08
C GLY A 50 9.33 -5.26 -16.61
N LEU A 51 7.99 -5.37 -16.76
CA LEU A 51 7.06 -4.31 -16.32
C LEU A 51 7.21 -4.04 -14.82
N LYS A 52 7.32 -2.76 -14.47
CA LYS A 52 7.49 -2.28 -13.09
C LYS A 52 6.19 -1.70 -12.54
N ILE A 53 5.67 -2.31 -11.47
CA ILE A 53 4.54 -1.79 -10.71
C ILE A 53 5.08 -1.22 -9.40
N ILE A 54 4.83 0.05 -9.12
CA ILE A 54 5.10 0.65 -7.81
C ILE A 54 3.81 0.68 -7.00
N GLN A 55 3.87 0.14 -5.78
CA GLN A 55 2.83 0.28 -4.78
C GLN A 55 3.22 1.31 -3.74
N ILE A 56 2.38 2.33 -3.58
CA ILE A 56 2.35 3.25 -2.44
C ILE A 56 1.09 2.98 -1.63
N SER A 57 1.18 3.06 -0.31
CA SER A 57 0.06 2.79 0.59
C SER A 57 0.21 3.54 1.90
N ASP A 58 -0.90 3.79 2.57
CA ASP A 58 -0.92 4.26 3.94
C ASP A 58 -0.03 5.50 4.14
N ILE A 59 -0.25 6.50 3.31
CA ILE A 59 0.48 7.77 3.33
C ILE A 59 0.11 8.58 4.58
N HIS A 60 -1.18 8.56 4.96
CA HIS A 60 -1.74 9.33 6.08
C HIS A 60 -1.32 10.80 6.01
N TYR A 61 -1.54 11.42 4.84
CA TYR A 61 -1.23 12.84 4.65
C TYR A 61 -1.94 13.71 5.70
N GLY A 62 -1.19 14.63 6.29
CA GLY A 62 -1.65 15.47 7.41
C GLY A 62 -1.24 14.97 8.78
N ARG A 63 -0.76 13.71 8.90
CA ARG A 63 -0.21 13.15 10.14
C ARG A 63 1.24 12.73 9.93
N MET A 64 2.22 13.49 10.40
CA MET A 64 3.66 13.24 10.22
C MET A 64 4.11 12.98 8.76
N PHE A 65 3.19 13.12 7.80
CA PHE A 65 3.44 13.07 6.37
C PHE A 65 2.94 14.37 5.74
N ASP A 66 3.87 15.25 5.45
CA ASP A 66 3.64 16.57 4.92
C ASP A 66 4.02 16.69 3.42
N LYS A 67 3.84 17.86 2.87
CA LYS A 67 4.23 18.19 1.50
C LYS A 67 5.71 17.93 1.20
N ASN A 68 6.61 18.15 2.17
CA ASN A 68 8.04 17.95 1.96
C ASN A 68 8.36 16.45 1.84
N LYS A 69 7.74 15.64 2.69
CA LYS A 69 7.88 14.18 2.62
C LYS A 69 7.25 13.63 1.35
N LEU A 70 6.08 14.18 0.92
CA LEU A 70 5.45 13.85 -0.36
C LEU A 70 6.40 14.14 -1.54
N ASN A 71 7.04 15.31 -1.57
CA ASN A 71 7.98 15.66 -2.63
C ASN A 71 9.21 14.73 -2.68
N ARG A 72 9.72 14.29 -1.52
CA ARG A 72 10.80 13.30 -1.46
C ARG A 72 10.35 11.93 -2.01
N LEU A 73 9.14 11.51 -1.66
CA LEU A 73 8.55 10.28 -2.18
C LEU A 73 8.39 10.34 -3.69
N ILE A 74 7.80 11.41 -4.23
CA ILE A 74 7.60 11.62 -5.67
C ILE A 74 8.92 11.53 -6.41
N LYS A 75 9.95 12.21 -5.91
CA LYS A 75 11.29 12.15 -6.51
C LYS A 75 11.82 10.72 -6.53
N SER A 76 11.73 10.02 -5.42
CA SER A 76 12.19 8.63 -5.29
C SER A 76 11.44 7.67 -6.23
N ILE A 77 10.11 7.85 -6.39
CA ILE A 77 9.30 7.06 -7.32
C ILE A 77 9.73 7.32 -8.77
N ASN A 78 9.87 8.59 -9.16
CA ASN A 78 10.19 8.95 -10.54
C ASN A 78 11.58 8.47 -10.96
N GLU A 79 12.54 8.41 -10.03
CA GLU A 79 13.87 7.82 -10.26
C GLU A 79 13.81 6.32 -10.60
N GLN A 80 12.70 5.64 -10.28
CA GLN A 80 12.51 4.21 -10.62
C GLN A 80 11.90 4.01 -12.02
N GLU A 81 11.42 5.07 -12.67
CA GLU A 81 10.76 5.00 -14.00
C GLU A 81 9.69 3.89 -14.05
N PRO A 82 8.62 3.96 -13.23
CA PRO A 82 7.60 2.93 -13.17
C PRO A 82 6.73 2.90 -14.43
N ASP A 83 6.24 1.71 -14.76
CA ASP A 83 5.20 1.55 -15.78
C ASP A 83 3.82 1.81 -15.18
N ILE A 84 3.56 1.29 -14.00
CA ILE A 84 2.30 1.45 -13.29
C ILE A 84 2.57 1.90 -11.86
N VAL A 85 1.75 2.82 -11.34
CA VAL A 85 1.74 3.20 -9.93
C VAL A 85 0.37 2.91 -9.34
N VAL A 86 0.32 2.18 -8.23
CA VAL A 86 -0.92 1.87 -7.51
C VAL A 86 -0.89 2.46 -6.10
N LEU A 87 -1.98 3.11 -5.71
CA LEU A 87 -2.24 3.59 -4.35
C LEU A 87 -3.26 2.65 -3.70
N THR A 88 -2.82 1.87 -2.71
CA THR A 88 -3.66 0.87 -2.06
C THR A 88 -4.30 1.37 -0.76
N GLY A 89 -4.79 2.61 -0.77
CA GLY A 89 -5.60 3.21 0.28
C GLY A 89 -4.83 3.98 1.35
N ASP A 90 -5.60 4.62 2.24
CA ASP A 90 -5.17 5.46 3.34
C ASP A 90 -4.21 6.58 2.89
N LEU A 91 -4.67 7.31 1.86
CA LEU A 91 -3.98 8.52 1.35
C LEU A 91 -3.99 9.63 2.39
N ILE A 92 -5.14 9.85 3.04
CA ILE A 92 -5.38 10.94 3.99
C ILE A 92 -5.58 10.35 5.39
N ASP A 93 -4.95 10.96 6.41
CA ASP A 93 -5.22 10.51 7.78
C ASP A 93 -6.61 10.98 8.24
N LYS A 94 -7.37 10.05 8.86
CA LYS A 94 -8.76 10.27 9.29
C LYS A 94 -8.95 11.45 10.27
N ASP A 95 -7.91 11.85 10.99
CA ASP A 95 -7.94 12.93 11.96
C ASP A 95 -7.45 14.26 11.38
N THR A 96 -7.10 14.28 10.08
CA THR A 96 -6.68 15.48 9.36
C THR A 96 -7.87 16.43 9.17
N ASN A 97 -7.70 17.70 9.57
CA ASN A 97 -8.59 18.76 9.13
C ASN A 97 -8.23 19.18 7.70
N LEU A 98 -8.76 18.43 6.72
CA LEU A 98 -8.44 18.63 5.32
C LEU A 98 -9.02 19.96 4.81
N THR A 99 -8.14 20.92 4.53
CA THR A 99 -8.55 22.18 3.91
C THR A 99 -8.50 22.05 2.39
N THR A 100 -9.25 22.88 1.66
CA THR A 100 -9.21 22.94 0.20
C THR A 100 -7.78 23.15 -0.33
N THR A 101 -7.00 23.96 0.37
CA THR A 101 -5.58 24.18 0.01
C THR A 101 -4.78 22.89 0.12
N MET A 102 -4.95 22.12 1.20
CA MET A 102 -4.24 20.84 1.39
C MET A 102 -4.69 19.80 0.35
N ALA A 103 -5.99 19.74 0.05
CA ALA A 103 -6.52 18.84 -0.97
C ALA A 103 -5.91 19.14 -2.35
N ASN A 104 -5.88 20.42 -2.74
CA ASN A 104 -5.28 20.87 -4.00
C ASN A 104 -3.77 20.57 -4.03
N GLU A 105 -3.04 20.87 -2.95
CA GLU A 105 -1.61 20.58 -2.85
C GLU A 105 -1.31 19.09 -2.98
N LEU A 106 -2.14 18.24 -2.38
CA LEU A 106 -1.99 16.79 -2.44
C LEU A 106 -2.24 16.28 -3.86
N GLY A 107 -3.35 16.69 -4.50
CA GLY A 107 -3.67 16.32 -5.89
C GLY A 107 -2.57 16.77 -6.87
N GLU A 108 -2.14 18.04 -6.81
CA GLU A 108 -1.05 18.57 -7.65
C GLU A 108 0.31 17.92 -7.34
N GLY A 109 0.49 17.44 -6.11
CA GLY A 109 1.65 16.62 -5.73
C GLY A 109 1.60 15.27 -6.44
N LEU A 110 0.51 14.53 -6.29
CA LEU A 110 0.30 13.20 -6.91
C LEU A 110 0.40 13.25 -8.44
N LYS A 111 -0.02 14.35 -9.05
CA LYS A 111 0.12 14.57 -10.50
C LYS A 111 1.56 14.53 -11.00
N LYS A 112 2.53 14.87 -10.16
CA LYS A 112 3.97 14.84 -10.50
C LYS A 112 4.56 13.44 -10.50
N ILE A 113 3.85 12.44 -9.97
CA ILE A 113 4.24 11.05 -10.09
C ILE A 113 4.11 10.64 -11.55
N GLN A 114 5.22 10.19 -12.14
CA GLN A 114 5.28 9.70 -13.51
C GLN A 114 5.03 8.20 -13.54
N ALA A 115 4.27 7.75 -14.53
CA ALA A 115 4.07 6.35 -14.86
C ALA A 115 3.89 6.23 -16.37
N ASN A 116 4.55 5.23 -16.99
CA ASN A 116 4.57 5.09 -18.45
C ASN A 116 3.23 4.58 -19.00
N VAL A 117 2.43 3.86 -18.20
CA VAL A 117 1.21 3.20 -18.62
C VAL A 117 0.01 3.77 -17.89
N ALA A 118 -0.05 3.65 -16.56
CA ALA A 118 -1.22 4.05 -15.79
C ALA A 118 -0.91 4.33 -14.31
N LYS A 119 -1.85 5.05 -13.66
CA LYS A 119 -1.87 5.25 -12.22
C LYS A 119 -3.26 4.91 -11.68
N TYR A 120 -3.35 4.02 -10.69
CA TYR A 120 -4.59 3.55 -10.10
C TYR A 120 -4.64 3.79 -8.61
N ALA A 121 -5.84 4.02 -8.07
CA ALA A 121 -6.05 4.18 -6.65
C ALA A 121 -7.31 3.46 -6.18
N ILE A 122 -7.26 2.95 -4.96
CA ILE A 122 -8.42 2.48 -4.18
C ILE A 122 -8.48 3.21 -2.85
N THR A 123 -9.66 3.27 -2.24
CA THR A 123 -9.84 3.83 -0.90
C THR A 123 -9.38 2.88 0.19
N GLY A 124 -8.74 3.44 1.23
CA GLY A 124 -8.57 2.80 2.53
C GLY A 124 -9.62 3.26 3.54
N ASN A 125 -9.53 2.74 4.76
CA ASN A 125 -10.53 3.00 5.79
C ASN A 125 -10.46 4.43 6.37
N HIS A 126 -9.33 5.13 6.22
CA HIS A 126 -9.21 6.54 6.59
C HIS A 126 -9.81 7.46 5.51
N ASP A 127 -9.63 7.11 4.24
CA ASP A 127 -10.10 7.90 3.09
C ASP A 127 -11.63 8.01 3.03
N TYR A 128 -12.36 7.00 3.53
CA TYR A 128 -13.82 6.92 3.49
C TYR A 128 -14.54 8.13 4.10
N LYS A 129 -13.84 8.91 4.90
CA LYS A 129 -14.38 10.12 5.54
C LYS A 129 -14.32 11.37 4.67
N PHE A 130 -13.61 11.34 3.55
CA PHE A 130 -13.31 12.52 2.76
C PHE A 130 -13.98 12.47 1.40
N ASP A 131 -15.01 13.29 1.21
CA ASP A 131 -15.69 13.46 -0.09
C ASP A 131 -14.73 14.02 -1.15
N GLU A 132 -13.67 14.74 -0.72
CA GLU A 132 -12.63 15.29 -1.58
C GLU A 132 -11.69 14.24 -2.17
N TRP A 133 -11.66 13.02 -1.64
CA TRP A 133 -10.73 11.97 -2.06
C TRP A 133 -10.77 11.73 -3.57
N GLN A 134 -11.98 11.61 -4.15
CA GLN A 134 -12.16 11.42 -5.59
C GLN A 134 -11.50 12.55 -6.40
N ASN A 135 -11.75 13.80 -6.03
CA ASN A 135 -11.19 14.96 -6.72
C ASN A 135 -9.65 15.03 -6.58
N ILE A 136 -9.11 14.61 -5.44
CA ILE A 136 -7.66 14.58 -5.21
C ILE A 136 -6.98 13.57 -6.13
N ILE A 137 -7.50 12.36 -6.24
CA ILE A 137 -6.89 11.32 -7.10
C ILE A 137 -7.05 11.67 -8.58
N GLU A 138 -8.18 12.21 -9.00
CA GLU A 138 -8.41 12.69 -10.37
C GLU A 138 -7.46 13.83 -10.74
N THR A 139 -7.29 14.82 -9.84
CA THR A 139 -6.29 15.88 -10.01
C THR A 139 -4.87 15.29 -10.13
N GLY A 140 -4.60 14.22 -9.36
CA GLY A 140 -3.36 13.46 -9.42
C GLY A 140 -3.19 12.60 -10.67
N ASN A 141 -4.16 12.56 -11.58
CA ASN A 141 -4.22 11.65 -12.73
C ASN A 141 -4.18 10.17 -12.33
N PHE A 142 -4.79 9.81 -11.20
CA PHE A 142 -5.04 8.43 -10.81
C PHE A 142 -6.46 8.04 -11.21
N GLU A 143 -6.63 6.85 -11.75
CA GLU A 143 -7.92 6.23 -12.01
C GLU A 143 -8.45 5.54 -10.76
N ASN A 144 -9.72 5.78 -10.42
CA ASN A 144 -10.38 5.14 -9.30
C ASN A 144 -10.79 3.71 -9.69
N LEU A 145 -10.21 2.71 -9.03
CA LEU A 145 -10.56 1.30 -9.20
C LEU A 145 -11.45 0.74 -8.09
N ASN A 146 -12.11 1.57 -7.29
CA ASN A 146 -13.03 1.06 -6.28
C ASN A 146 -14.14 0.22 -6.91
N ASN A 147 -14.14 -1.09 -6.64
CA ASN A 147 -15.14 -2.06 -7.08
C ASN A 147 -15.26 -2.17 -8.61
N THR A 148 -14.16 -1.95 -9.31
CA THR A 148 -14.07 -2.05 -10.77
C THR A 148 -12.71 -2.58 -11.20
N TYR A 149 -12.46 -2.62 -12.50
CA TYR A 149 -11.24 -3.13 -13.10
C TYR A 149 -10.86 -2.33 -14.34
N ASP A 150 -9.60 -2.45 -14.73
CA ASP A 150 -9.10 -2.04 -16.04
C ASP A 150 -8.33 -3.20 -16.69
N THR A 151 -8.22 -3.18 -18.00
CA THR A 151 -7.49 -4.17 -18.80
C THR A 151 -6.40 -3.49 -19.60
N ILE A 152 -5.16 -3.80 -19.25
CA ILE A 152 -3.97 -3.15 -19.79
C ILE A 152 -3.44 -3.97 -20.96
N TYR A 153 -3.25 -3.32 -22.10
CA TYR A 153 -2.63 -3.85 -23.31
C TYR A 153 -1.28 -3.17 -23.55
N LYS A 154 -0.26 -3.96 -23.88
CA LYS A 154 1.09 -3.46 -24.17
C LYS A 154 1.64 -4.22 -25.38
N ASN A 155 1.72 -3.54 -26.54
CA ASN A 155 2.39 -4.09 -27.75
C ASN A 155 2.00 -5.54 -28.10
N GLY A 156 0.71 -5.86 -28.15
CA GLY A 156 0.24 -7.21 -28.47
C GLY A 156 -1.23 -7.43 -28.15
N TYR A 157 -1.71 -8.66 -28.33
CA TYR A 157 -3.09 -9.06 -28.06
C TYR A 157 -3.31 -9.53 -26.61
N SER A 158 -2.23 -9.95 -25.93
CA SER A 158 -2.33 -10.38 -24.54
C SER A 158 -2.43 -9.19 -23.61
N SER A 159 -3.27 -9.31 -22.61
CA SER A 159 -3.53 -8.27 -21.62
C SER A 159 -3.36 -8.78 -20.19
N ILE A 160 -3.11 -7.85 -19.29
CA ILE A 160 -3.23 -8.08 -17.84
C ILE A 160 -4.46 -7.31 -17.33
N LEU A 161 -5.11 -7.86 -16.32
CA LEU A 161 -6.21 -7.20 -15.63
C LEU A 161 -5.73 -6.66 -14.30
N ILE A 162 -6.15 -5.45 -13.98
CA ILE A 162 -6.00 -4.88 -12.64
C ILE A 162 -7.37 -4.50 -12.10
N ALA A 163 -7.72 -5.02 -10.92
CA ALA A 163 -8.99 -4.77 -10.27
C ALA A 163 -8.76 -4.18 -8.89
N GLY A 164 -9.72 -3.41 -8.40
CA GLY A 164 -9.65 -2.83 -7.08
C GLY A 164 -10.93 -3.03 -6.28
N VAL A 165 -10.77 -3.09 -4.97
CA VAL A 165 -11.87 -3.15 -4.01
C VAL A 165 -11.76 -1.95 -3.08
N SER A 166 -12.85 -1.20 -2.92
CA SER A 166 -12.93 -0.16 -1.89
C SER A 166 -12.81 -0.76 -0.49
N THR A 167 -12.40 0.06 0.48
CA THR A 167 -12.35 -0.36 1.90
C THR A 167 -13.63 -1.08 2.34
N VAL A 168 -13.51 -2.00 3.29
CA VAL A 168 -14.66 -2.74 3.85
C VAL A 168 -15.35 -2.04 5.03
N VAL A 169 -15.01 -0.80 5.30
CA VAL A 169 -15.69 0.02 6.34
C VAL A 169 -17.19 0.19 6.05
N ASP A 170 -17.57 0.19 4.78
CA ASP A 170 -18.96 0.24 4.31
C ASP A 170 -19.77 -1.05 4.59
N LYS A 171 -19.09 -2.09 5.12
CA LYS A 171 -19.65 -3.40 5.45
C LYS A 171 -20.23 -4.19 4.26
N GLN A 172 -19.99 -3.76 3.03
CA GLN A 172 -20.35 -4.55 1.85
C GLN A 172 -19.46 -5.79 1.74
N ASN A 173 -20.03 -6.86 1.19
CA ASN A 173 -19.29 -8.11 0.98
C ASN A 173 -18.30 -7.94 -0.16
N ILE A 174 -17.06 -8.44 0.02
CA ILE A 174 -16.02 -8.37 -1.01
C ILE A 174 -16.43 -9.06 -2.33
N ASN A 175 -17.21 -10.13 -2.25
CA ASN A 175 -17.68 -10.82 -3.46
C ASN A 175 -18.65 -9.93 -4.26
N ASP A 176 -19.52 -9.17 -3.58
CA ASP A 176 -20.44 -8.24 -4.23
C ASP A 176 -19.68 -7.09 -4.90
N LYS A 177 -18.64 -6.60 -4.25
CA LYS A 177 -17.73 -5.56 -4.80
C LYS A 177 -16.99 -6.02 -6.06
N LEU A 178 -16.73 -7.31 -6.19
CA LEU A 178 -16.01 -7.90 -7.33
C LEU A 178 -16.93 -8.51 -8.39
N THR A 179 -18.26 -8.40 -8.26
CA THR A 179 -19.21 -9.04 -9.18
C THR A 179 -18.90 -8.69 -10.63
N SER A 180 -18.81 -7.42 -10.97
CA SER A 180 -18.54 -6.96 -12.35
C SER A 180 -17.20 -7.46 -12.88
N THR A 181 -16.17 -7.48 -12.02
CA THR A 181 -14.84 -7.97 -12.37
C THR A 181 -14.86 -9.48 -12.63
N ILE A 182 -15.51 -10.25 -11.78
CA ILE A 182 -15.61 -11.70 -11.92
C ILE A 182 -16.47 -12.07 -13.14
N ASP A 183 -17.55 -11.35 -13.40
CA ASP A 183 -18.38 -11.54 -14.58
C ASP A 183 -17.59 -11.27 -15.87
N TYR A 184 -16.79 -10.20 -15.88
CA TYR A 184 -15.89 -9.90 -16.99
C TYR A 184 -14.87 -11.03 -17.20
N ILE A 185 -14.18 -11.49 -16.16
CA ILE A 185 -13.23 -12.61 -16.25
C ILE A 185 -13.92 -13.88 -16.78
N ASN A 186 -15.16 -14.15 -16.34
CA ASN A 186 -15.94 -15.32 -16.76
C ASN A 186 -16.51 -15.21 -18.16
N SER A 187 -16.62 -14.00 -18.74
CA SER A 187 -17.15 -13.80 -20.09
C SER A 187 -16.23 -14.33 -21.19
N PHE A 188 -14.98 -14.65 -20.84
CA PHE A 188 -14.03 -15.25 -21.77
C PHE A 188 -14.03 -16.78 -21.67
N GLU A 189 -14.47 -17.44 -22.71
CA GLU A 189 -14.31 -18.91 -22.85
C GLU A 189 -12.85 -19.26 -23.14
N ASN A 190 -12.19 -18.45 -24.00
CA ASN A 190 -10.77 -18.55 -24.34
C ASN A 190 -10.20 -17.13 -24.63
N GLY A 191 -9.01 -16.83 -24.12
CA GLY A 191 -8.24 -15.64 -24.54
C GLY A 191 -8.53 -14.33 -23.78
N GLY A 192 -9.12 -14.38 -22.60
CA GLY A 192 -9.22 -13.22 -21.69
C GLY A 192 -7.88 -12.80 -21.07
N PRO A 193 -7.90 -11.83 -20.12
CA PRO A 193 -6.71 -11.43 -19.40
C PRO A 193 -6.04 -12.61 -18.71
N VAL A 194 -4.76 -12.87 -19.04
CA VAL A 194 -4.07 -14.08 -18.57
C VAL A 194 -3.43 -13.88 -17.19
N TYR A 195 -3.01 -12.67 -16.86
CA TYR A 195 -2.49 -12.33 -15.53
C TYR A 195 -3.38 -11.30 -14.85
N LYS A 196 -3.79 -11.56 -13.61
CA LYS A 196 -4.80 -10.77 -12.91
C LYS A 196 -4.30 -10.28 -11.57
N ILE A 197 -4.35 -8.96 -11.37
CA ILE A 197 -3.88 -8.26 -10.19
C ILE A 197 -5.08 -7.72 -9.42
N LEU A 198 -5.11 -7.92 -8.11
CA LEU A 198 -6.13 -7.39 -7.21
C LEU A 198 -5.51 -6.38 -6.23
N LEU A 199 -6.09 -5.20 -6.16
CA LEU A 199 -5.79 -4.20 -5.16
C LEU A 199 -6.85 -4.26 -4.06
N ILE A 200 -6.41 -4.44 -2.83
CA ILE A 200 -7.25 -4.37 -1.63
C ILE A 200 -6.56 -3.50 -0.59
N HIS A 201 -7.30 -2.88 0.30
CA HIS A 201 -6.67 -2.16 1.41
C HIS A 201 -6.43 -3.10 2.59
N GLU A 202 -7.48 -3.71 3.12
CA GLU A 202 -7.43 -4.59 4.29
C GLU A 202 -7.11 -6.05 3.88
N PRO A 203 -5.95 -6.61 4.26
CA PRO A 203 -5.50 -7.91 3.74
C PRO A 203 -6.34 -9.10 4.20
N ASP A 204 -6.90 -9.07 5.42
CA ASP A 204 -7.62 -10.22 5.99
C ASP A 204 -8.94 -10.50 5.28
N VAL A 205 -9.46 -9.52 4.49
CA VAL A 205 -10.72 -9.70 3.76
C VAL A 205 -10.61 -10.72 2.63
N ILE A 206 -9.39 -11.04 2.20
CA ILE A 206 -9.15 -12.02 1.15
C ILE A 206 -9.70 -13.40 1.52
N ASP A 207 -9.76 -13.74 2.80
CA ASP A 207 -10.32 -15.00 3.26
C ASP A 207 -11.83 -15.14 2.98
N LYS A 208 -12.52 -14.03 2.75
CA LYS A 208 -13.95 -14.00 2.43
C LYS A 208 -14.21 -14.09 0.92
N LEU A 209 -13.18 -14.08 0.10
CA LEU A 209 -13.32 -14.19 -1.35
C LEU A 209 -13.58 -15.64 -1.75
N ASN A 210 -14.79 -15.90 -2.28
CA ASN A 210 -15.27 -17.24 -2.60
C ASN A 210 -14.52 -17.88 -3.80
N ASN A 211 -13.95 -17.07 -4.67
CA ASN A 211 -13.32 -17.53 -5.90
C ASN A 211 -12.10 -16.65 -6.20
N ASN A 212 -10.93 -17.09 -5.72
CA ASN A 212 -9.69 -16.37 -6.01
C ASN A 212 -9.19 -16.70 -7.43
N LYS A 213 -9.53 -15.82 -8.36
CA LYS A 213 -9.06 -15.89 -9.76
C LYS A 213 -7.85 -14.98 -10.04
N PHE A 214 -7.28 -14.38 -9.02
CA PHE A 214 -6.17 -13.46 -9.14
C PHE A 214 -4.83 -14.17 -8.96
N ASP A 215 -3.80 -13.64 -9.62
CA ASP A 215 -2.42 -14.15 -9.57
C ASP A 215 -1.56 -13.35 -8.60
N LEU A 216 -1.81 -12.03 -8.49
CA LEU A 216 -1.12 -11.11 -7.57
C LEU A 216 -2.13 -10.29 -6.78
N ILE A 217 -1.90 -10.14 -5.49
CA ILE A 217 -2.73 -9.32 -4.59
C ILE A 217 -1.81 -8.32 -3.90
N LEU A 218 -2.18 -7.03 -3.96
CA LEU A 218 -1.45 -5.94 -3.32
C LEU A 218 -2.32 -5.31 -2.25
N ALA A 219 -1.87 -5.37 -0.99
CA ALA A 219 -2.60 -4.88 0.17
C ALA A 219 -1.80 -3.84 0.97
N GLY A 220 -2.50 -3.05 1.80
CA GLY A 220 -1.94 -2.08 2.73
C GLY A 220 -2.36 -2.32 4.17
N HIS A 221 -2.76 -1.23 4.87
CA HIS A 221 -3.48 -1.20 6.13
C HIS A 221 -2.70 -1.58 7.39
N THR A 222 -1.84 -2.58 7.35
CA THR A 222 -1.22 -3.17 8.55
C THR A 222 -0.07 -2.34 9.11
N HIS A 223 0.52 -1.49 8.29
CA HIS A 223 1.77 -0.77 8.58
C HIS A 223 2.91 -1.69 9.06
N GLY A 224 2.84 -3.00 8.77
CA GLY A 224 3.74 -3.98 9.36
C GLY A 224 3.68 -4.03 10.90
N GLY A 225 2.75 -3.29 11.54
CA GLY A 225 2.61 -3.09 12.97
C GLY A 225 3.40 -1.89 13.53
N GLN A 226 4.02 -1.07 12.67
CA GLN A 226 4.75 0.19 12.97
C GLN A 226 5.90 0.08 13.98
N VAL A 227 5.66 -0.60 15.10
CA VAL A 227 6.66 -0.85 16.16
C VAL A 227 6.81 -2.35 16.32
N ARG A 228 7.96 -2.85 15.91
CA ARG A 228 8.30 -4.27 16.02
C ARG A 228 9.46 -4.43 17.01
N LEU A 229 9.41 -5.47 17.81
CA LEU A 229 10.55 -5.90 18.60
C LEU A 229 11.21 -7.10 17.91
N PRO A 230 12.54 -7.21 17.93
CA PRO A 230 13.22 -8.34 17.34
C PRO A 230 12.66 -9.66 17.88
N PHE A 231 12.38 -10.59 16.99
CA PHE A 231 11.88 -11.95 17.30
C PHE A 231 10.46 -12.02 17.88
N LEU A 232 9.73 -10.89 18.00
CA LEU A 232 8.34 -10.89 18.44
C LEU A 232 7.40 -10.50 17.27
N PRO A 233 6.17 -11.02 17.25
CA PRO A 233 5.17 -10.56 16.31
C PRO A 233 4.82 -9.08 16.55
N PRO A 234 4.22 -8.38 15.57
CA PRO A 234 3.70 -7.04 15.76
C PRO A 234 2.73 -6.98 16.95
N ILE A 235 2.88 -5.95 17.80
CA ILE A 235 2.09 -5.83 19.04
C ILE A 235 0.74 -5.15 18.76
N ILE A 236 0.74 -4.20 17.83
CA ILE A 236 -0.46 -3.40 17.47
C ILE A 236 -0.76 -3.65 16.01
N LEU A 237 -1.94 -4.19 15.73
CA LEU A 237 -2.43 -4.42 14.39
C LEU A 237 -3.88 -3.94 14.28
N PRO A 238 -4.27 -3.34 13.16
CA PRO A 238 -5.65 -2.91 12.93
C PRO A 238 -6.59 -4.11 12.73
N THR A 239 -7.89 -3.87 12.89
CA THR A 239 -8.93 -4.85 12.52
C THR A 239 -8.86 -5.14 11.02
N ASN A 240 -8.99 -6.41 10.61
CA ASN A 240 -8.79 -6.90 9.24
C ASN A 240 -7.34 -6.83 8.72
N GLY A 241 -6.35 -6.70 9.61
CA GLY A 241 -4.92 -6.78 9.31
C GLY A 241 -4.15 -7.66 10.30
N GLN A 242 -4.85 -8.47 11.09
CA GLN A 242 -4.27 -9.29 12.17
C GLN A 242 -3.70 -10.62 11.68
N LYS A 243 -4.35 -11.20 10.66
CA LYS A 243 -3.95 -12.50 10.10
C LYS A 243 -2.77 -12.38 9.15
N TYR A 244 -2.76 -11.30 8.36
CA TYR A 244 -1.75 -11.06 7.32
C TYR A 244 -1.01 -9.72 7.54
N PRO A 245 -0.23 -9.58 8.62
CA PRO A 245 0.47 -8.32 8.91
C PRO A 245 1.62 -7.98 7.94
N GLY A 246 1.99 -8.85 7.02
CA GLY A 246 3.00 -8.62 5.99
C GLY A 246 4.31 -9.37 6.21
N PRO A 247 5.27 -9.33 5.28
CA PRO A 247 5.20 -8.66 3.97
C PRO A 247 4.66 -9.54 2.83
N TYR A 248 4.63 -10.90 2.97
CA TYR A 248 4.29 -11.82 1.89
C TYR A 248 3.53 -13.04 2.38
N TYR A 249 2.55 -13.48 1.58
CA TYR A 249 1.77 -14.71 1.80
C TYR A 249 1.41 -15.37 0.48
N LYS A 250 1.28 -16.70 0.49
CA LYS A 250 0.69 -17.46 -0.61
C LYS A 250 -0.79 -17.74 -0.29
N ILE A 251 -1.70 -17.21 -1.11
CA ILE A 251 -3.15 -17.36 -0.95
C ILE A 251 -3.69 -18.21 -2.11
N GLY A 252 -3.80 -19.52 -1.87
CA GLY A 252 -4.05 -20.47 -2.96
C GLY A 252 -2.94 -20.39 -4.00
N ASN A 253 -3.27 -20.02 -5.25
CA ASN A 253 -2.29 -19.82 -6.31
C ASN A 253 -1.78 -18.38 -6.41
N ALA A 254 -2.40 -17.43 -5.71
CA ALA A 254 -1.99 -16.03 -5.73
C ALA A 254 -0.83 -15.72 -4.78
N ASP A 255 0.02 -14.78 -5.20
CA ASP A 255 1.01 -14.14 -4.36
C ASP A 255 0.41 -12.87 -3.76
N MET A 256 0.36 -12.75 -2.44
CA MET A 256 -0.10 -11.55 -1.76
C MET A 256 1.05 -10.83 -1.07
N TYR A 257 1.19 -9.55 -1.38
CA TYR A 257 2.13 -8.64 -0.72
C TYR A 257 1.37 -7.59 0.08
N VAL A 258 1.83 -7.36 1.30
CA VAL A 258 1.26 -6.36 2.21
C VAL A 258 2.29 -5.29 2.48
N SER A 259 1.95 -4.05 2.15
CA SER A 259 2.82 -2.89 2.32
C SER A 259 3.00 -2.53 3.81
N ASN A 260 4.22 -2.10 4.17
CA ASN A 260 4.47 -1.52 5.49
C ASN A 260 3.96 -0.08 5.63
N GLY A 261 3.45 0.50 4.54
CA GLY A 261 2.95 1.88 4.55
C GLY A 261 4.04 2.94 4.67
N LEU A 262 3.71 4.14 4.26
CA LEU A 262 4.62 5.30 4.18
C LEU A 262 4.46 6.28 5.35
N GLY A 263 3.26 6.33 5.93
CA GLY A 263 2.92 7.17 7.06
C GLY A 263 2.98 6.46 8.40
N VAL A 264 2.27 7.02 9.35
CA VAL A 264 1.97 6.42 10.65
C VAL A 264 0.46 6.53 10.88
N SER A 265 -0.10 5.60 11.65
CA SER A 265 -1.50 5.60 12.03
C SER A 265 -1.59 5.69 13.56
N THR A 266 -2.29 4.90 14.25
CA THR A 266 -2.60 4.89 15.69
C THR A 266 -1.57 5.57 16.63
N ILE A 267 -0.26 5.39 16.38
CA ILE A 267 0.83 5.99 17.14
C ILE A 267 1.87 6.65 16.23
N ASP A 268 2.51 7.74 16.68
CA ASP A 268 3.47 8.52 15.90
C ASP A 268 4.91 8.01 16.05
N PHE A 269 5.08 6.69 15.92
CA PHE A 269 6.37 6.01 16.08
C PHE A 269 6.57 4.95 14.99
N ARG A 270 7.83 4.79 14.59
CA ARG A 270 8.30 3.64 13.80
C ARG A 270 9.55 3.06 14.46
N LEU A 271 9.56 1.75 14.71
CA LEU A 271 10.72 1.09 15.29
C LEU A 271 10.87 -0.33 14.71
N PHE A 272 12.02 -0.61 14.11
CA PHE A 272 12.33 -1.86 13.39
C PHE A 272 11.33 -2.23 12.28
N ASP A 273 10.52 -1.26 11.86
CA ASP A 273 9.61 -1.35 10.74
C ASP A 273 9.58 0.01 10.02
N THR A 274 10.44 0.15 9.03
CA THR A 274 10.69 1.42 8.34
C THR A 274 9.58 1.71 7.33
N PRO A 275 9.08 2.96 7.23
CA PRO A 275 8.18 3.36 6.16
C PRO A 275 8.75 2.98 4.79
N SER A 276 7.93 2.35 3.95
CA SER A 276 8.40 1.86 2.66
C SER A 276 7.34 1.91 1.57
N TYR A 277 7.81 1.94 0.33
CA TYR A 277 7.03 1.60 -0.85
C TYR A 277 7.67 0.43 -1.58
N ASN A 278 6.89 -0.25 -2.41
CA ASN A 278 7.32 -1.49 -3.05
C ASN A 278 7.38 -1.36 -4.56
N ILE A 279 8.37 -2.03 -5.19
CA ILE A 279 8.40 -2.29 -6.63
C ILE A 279 8.17 -3.78 -6.86
N TYR A 280 7.28 -4.10 -7.78
CA TYR A 280 7.05 -5.44 -8.30
C TYR A 280 7.47 -5.46 -9.75
N ARG A 281 8.52 -6.22 -10.05
CA ARG A 281 9.00 -6.42 -11.41
C ARG A 281 8.42 -7.73 -11.94
N LEU A 282 7.49 -7.63 -12.88
CA LEU A 282 6.90 -8.78 -13.52
C LEU A 282 7.94 -9.48 -14.43
N THR A 283 7.97 -10.79 -14.40
CA THR A 283 8.88 -11.59 -15.22
C THR A 283 8.14 -12.81 -15.72
N ASN A 284 8.08 -12.97 -17.05
CA ASN A 284 7.66 -14.22 -17.68
C ASN A 284 8.68 -15.30 -17.37
N LYS A 285 8.22 -16.54 -17.20
CA LYS A 285 9.07 -17.67 -16.82
C LYS A 285 9.38 -18.51 -18.06
#